data_3cc6df00554cf83ca1e46406b1e892f6
#
_entry.id   3cc6df00554cf83ca1e46406b1e892f6
#
_cell.length_a   1.000
_cell.length_b   1.000
_cell.length_c   1.000
_cell.angle_alpha   90.00
_cell.angle_beta   90.00
_cell.angle_gamma   90.00
#
_symmetry.space_group_name_H-M   'P 1'
#
loop_
_entity.id
_entity.type
_entity.pdbx_description
1 polymer ?
#
loop_
_entity_poly.entity_id
_entity_poly.type
_entity_poly.pdbx_seq_one_letter_code
_entity_poly.pdbx_strand_id
1 'polypeptide(L)'
;MVKGLLITPPVLGRISIGRVVEKNGKRQPEKDDQFTITSQIQNKEGWVKHPLDDKLRVNNGDGKLRQIPVRMIFNDPELNLRAEYSLFDRQTGRPICVGNGEVCHRMTQQGIEKQVCPTPHLCPMGQNGACKPYGRLYVNLDESDELGTFVFRTTGFNSIRTLAARLAYYQAASKDRLSCLPLQLVLRGKSTTQSYRTPIYYVDLTLPEGVSLQDAIQQAKELDQKAKESGFDQSQLDAVAKLGYQAVCFDLEEAEEEVIDGSEDAQPLKEQKMDVMELQHGLKSSVQSVS
;
A
#
# COMPACT_ATOMS: atom_id res chain seq x y z
N MET A 1 23.16 18.95 -1.00
CA MET A 1 22.15 17.87 -1.16
C MET A 1 20.78 18.52 -1.20
N VAL A 2 19.93 18.13 -2.12
CA VAL A 2 18.54 18.62 -2.21
C VAL A 2 17.78 18.15 -0.97
N LYS A 3 17.07 19.08 -0.29
CA LYS A 3 16.27 18.74 0.89
C LYS A 3 14.95 18.08 0.46
N GLY A 4 14.46 17.16 1.28
CA GLY A 4 13.18 16.51 1.05
C GLY A 4 13.24 15.28 0.13
N LEU A 5 14.42 14.73 -0.12
CA LEU A 5 14.54 13.44 -0.79
C LEU A 5 14.32 12.30 0.20
N LEU A 6 13.46 11.37 -0.18
CA LEU A 6 13.22 10.15 0.60
C LEU A 6 14.45 9.26 0.55
N ILE A 7 14.89 8.78 1.71
CA ILE A 7 15.92 7.75 1.78
C ILE A 7 15.21 6.41 1.66
N THR A 8 15.33 5.80 0.49
CA THR A 8 14.82 4.45 0.24
C THR A 8 15.98 3.52 -0.08
N PRO A 9 15.92 2.26 0.33
CA PRO A 9 16.82 1.24 -0.19
C PRO A 9 16.69 1.13 -1.71
N PRO A 10 17.70 0.63 -2.43
CA PRO A 10 17.63 0.43 -3.87
C PRO A 10 16.42 -0.42 -4.25
N VAL A 11 15.58 0.07 -5.15
CA VAL A 11 14.41 -0.67 -5.64
C VAL A 11 14.84 -1.52 -6.83
N LEU A 12 14.75 -2.85 -6.69
CA LEU A 12 15.12 -3.82 -7.73
C LEU A 12 13.96 -4.18 -8.65
N GLY A 13 12.73 -4.05 -8.14
CA GLY A 13 11.55 -4.45 -8.90
C GLY A 13 10.25 -4.11 -8.21
N ARG A 14 9.18 -4.63 -8.79
CA ARG A 14 7.81 -4.37 -8.38
C ARG A 14 7.02 -5.65 -8.21
N ILE A 15 6.08 -5.61 -7.30
CA ILE A 15 5.07 -6.64 -7.11
C ILE A 15 3.73 -6.03 -7.52
N SER A 16 3.01 -6.72 -8.39
CA SER A 16 1.66 -6.33 -8.82
C SER A 16 0.69 -7.50 -8.70
N ILE A 17 -0.61 -7.19 -8.59
CA ILE A 17 -1.71 -8.16 -8.74
C ILE A 17 -2.22 -8.01 -10.16
N GLY A 18 -2.33 -9.14 -10.89
CA GLY A 18 -2.74 -9.13 -12.28
C GLY A 18 -1.59 -8.80 -13.25
N ARG A 19 -1.95 -8.65 -14.49
CA ARG A 19 -1.02 -8.40 -15.60
C ARG A 19 -1.61 -7.42 -16.59
N VAL A 20 -0.76 -6.75 -17.35
CA VAL A 20 -1.20 -5.97 -18.51
C VAL A 20 -1.35 -6.91 -19.70
N VAL A 21 -2.51 -6.89 -20.31
CA VAL A 21 -2.81 -7.63 -21.55
C VAL A 21 -3.12 -6.65 -22.66
N GLU A 22 -2.78 -7.02 -23.89
CA GLU A 22 -3.17 -6.26 -25.06
C GLU A 22 -4.50 -6.79 -25.58
N LYS A 23 -5.54 -5.94 -25.56
CA LYS A 23 -6.86 -6.24 -26.16
C LYS A 23 -7.21 -5.14 -27.16
N ASN A 24 -7.45 -5.53 -28.40
CA ASN A 24 -7.80 -4.59 -29.49
C ASN A 24 -6.77 -3.47 -29.73
N GLY A 25 -5.48 -3.79 -29.64
CA GLY A 25 -4.39 -2.84 -29.81
C GLY A 25 -4.23 -1.82 -28.66
N LYS A 26 -4.96 -2.02 -27.55
CA LYS A 26 -4.83 -1.22 -26.33
C LYS A 26 -4.36 -2.09 -25.17
N ARG A 27 -3.38 -1.59 -24.43
CA ARG A 27 -2.94 -2.21 -23.17
C ARG A 27 -4.01 -1.96 -22.11
N GLN A 28 -4.51 -3.05 -21.51
CA GLN A 28 -5.51 -2.99 -20.45
C GLN A 28 -5.06 -3.87 -19.27
N PRO A 29 -5.28 -3.41 -18.03
CA PRO A 29 -5.07 -4.25 -16.88
C PRO A 29 -6.07 -5.39 -16.87
N GLU A 30 -5.58 -6.60 -16.66
CA GLU A 30 -6.41 -7.78 -16.44
C GLU A 30 -6.25 -8.25 -15.01
N LYS A 31 -7.39 -8.38 -14.30
CA LYS A 31 -7.39 -8.98 -12.96
C LYS A 31 -6.91 -10.41 -13.06
N ASP A 32 -5.96 -10.78 -12.21
CA ASP A 32 -5.48 -12.14 -12.09
C ASP A 32 -5.48 -12.55 -10.62
N ASP A 33 -5.62 -13.82 -10.34
CA ASP A 33 -5.60 -14.40 -9.00
C ASP A 33 -4.17 -14.75 -8.54
N GLN A 34 -3.19 -14.00 -9.02
CA GLN A 34 -1.78 -14.22 -8.73
C GLN A 34 -0.98 -12.92 -8.71
N PHE A 35 0.16 -12.95 -8.03
CA PHE A 35 1.16 -11.90 -8.13
C PHE A 35 1.99 -12.02 -9.39
N THR A 36 2.53 -10.89 -9.83
CA THR A 36 3.59 -10.81 -10.85
C THR A 36 4.73 -9.94 -10.29
N ILE A 37 5.96 -10.45 -10.41
CA ILE A 37 7.16 -9.71 -10.01
C ILE A 37 7.89 -9.26 -11.27
N THR A 38 8.08 -7.95 -11.41
CA THR A 38 8.78 -7.34 -12.54
C THR A 38 10.03 -6.62 -12.07
N SER A 39 11.00 -6.49 -12.97
CA SER A 39 12.20 -5.67 -12.76
C SER A 39 11.89 -4.19 -12.96
N GLN A 40 12.86 -3.32 -12.75
CA GLN A 40 12.81 -1.89 -13.10
C GLN A 40 13.10 -1.63 -14.59
N ILE A 41 13.21 -2.67 -15.39
CA ILE A 41 13.51 -2.56 -16.84
C ILE A 41 12.20 -2.63 -17.61
N GLN A 42 12.00 -1.66 -18.49
CA GLN A 42 10.87 -1.62 -19.41
C GLN A 42 11.36 -1.78 -20.86
N ASN A 43 10.73 -2.65 -21.60
CA ASN A 43 10.93 -2.81 -23.04
C ASN A 43 9.66 -2.41 -23.83
N LYS A 44 9.64 -2.62 -25.14
CA LYS A 44 8.48 -2.30 -25.99
C LYS A 44 7.22 -3.08 -25.62
N GLU A 45 7.38 -4.24 -25.00
CA GLU A 45 6.28 -5.13 -24.58
C GLU A 45 5.79 -4.80 -23.16
N GLY A 46 6.52 -3.98 -22.40
CA GLY A 46 6.19 -3.56 -21.05
C GLY A 46 7.30 -3.85 -20.05
N TRP A 47 6.92 -4.03 -18.79
CA TRP A 47 7.86 -4.36 -17.72
C TRP A 47 8.39 -5.78 -17.86
N VAL A 48 9.71 -5.92 -17.80
CA VAL A 48 10.38 -7.22 -17.88
C VAL A 48 10.17 -7.98 -16.58
N LYS A 49 9.74 -9.24 -16.67
CA LYS A 49 9.63 -10.12 -15.49
C LYS A 49 10.97 -10.23 -14.78
N HIS A 50 10.92 -10.20 -13.47
CA HIS A 50 12.10 -10.44 -12.64
C HIS A 50 12.37 -11.96 -12.53
N PRO A 51 13.63 -12.43 -12.53
CA PRO A 51 13.95 -13.86 -12.42
C PRO A 51 13.36 -14.54 -11.17
N LEU A 52 13.17 -13.80 -10.08
CA LEU A 52 12.52 -14.31 -8.88
C LEU A 52 11.05 -14.70 -9.10
N ASP A 53 10.35 -14.11 -10.08
CA ASP A 53 8.97 -14.49 -10.39
C ASP A 53 8.89 -15.97 -10.78
N ASP A 54 9.75 -16.39 -11.71
CA ASP A 54 9.78 -17.77 -12.17
C ASP A 54 10.31 -18.73 -11.08
N LYS A 55 11.35 -18.31 -10.34
CA LYS A 55 11.91 -19.09 -9.21
C LYS A 55 10.84 -19.39 -8.15
N LEU A 56 10.04 -18.41 -7.75
CA LEU A 56 9.00 -18.59 -6.75
C LEU A 56 7.81 -19.40 -7.26
N ARG A 57 7.51 -19.37 -8.57
CA ARG A 57 6.43 -20.17 -9.17
C ARG A 57 6.73 -21.66 -9.21
N VAL A 58 7.98 -22.05 -9.38
CA VAL A 58 8.41 -23.46 -9.39
C VAL A 58 7.99 -24.17 -8.10
N ASN A 59 7.98 -23.45 -6.98
CA ASN A 59 7.61 -24.01 -5.68
C ASN A 59 6.09 -24.15 -5.47
N ASN A 60 5.27 -23.65 -6.40
CA ASN A 60 3.82 -23.72 -6.33
C ASN A 60 3.29 -24.73 -7.36
N GLY A 61 2.58 -25.77 -6.92
CA GLY A 61 2.17 -26.90 -7.74
C GLY A 61 1.25 -26.54 -8.92
N ASP A 62 0.51 -25.43 -8.86
CA ASP A 62 -0.34 -24.91 -9.94
C ASP A 62 0.33 -23.79 -10.77
N GLY A 63 1.60 -23.47 -10.48
CA GLY A 63 2.37 -22.42 -11.14
C GLY A 63 1.87 -21.00 -10.87
N LYS A 64 0.87 -20.82 -9.99
CA LYS A 64 0.34 -19.49 -9.62
C LYS A 64 1.01 -18.96 -8.38
N LEU A 65 1.53 -17.74 -8.47
CA LEU A 65 2.20 -17.07 -7.36
C LEU A 65 1.14 -16.35 -6.49
N ARG A 66 0.65 -17.01 -5.45
CA ARG A 66 -0.31 -16.43 -4.50
C ARG A 66 0.27 -16.09 -3.14
N GLN A 67 1.53 -16.48 -2.92
CA GLN A 67 2.27 -16.24 -1.69
C GLN A 67 3.69 -15.83 -2.06
N ILE A 68 4.21 -14.81 -1.40
CA ILE A 68 5.57 -14.31 -1.61
C ILE A 68 6.22 -14.16 -0.24
N PRO A 69 7.28 -14.93 0.07
CA PRO A 69 8.07 -14.71 1.28
C PRO A 69 8.72 -13.32 1.25
N VAL A 70 8.59 -12.59 2.34
CA VAL A 70 9.08 -11.20 2.44
C VAL A 70 9.68 -10.92 3.82
N ARG A 71 10.60 -9.96 3.86
CA ARG A 71 11.03 -9.29 5.09
C ARG A 71 10.75 -7.80 4.99
N MET A 72 10.40 -7.20 6.11
CA MET A 72 10.30 -5.75 6.21
C MET A 72 11.69 -5.14 6.30
N ILE A 73 11.83 -3.92 5.84
CA ILE A 73 13.09 -3.20 5.83
C ILE A 73 13.30 -2.47 7.15
N PHE A 74 12.21 -1.93 7.70
CA PHE A 74 12.20 -1.11 8.90
C PHE A 74 11.37 -1.76 10.00
N ASN A 75 11.67 -1.41 11.25
CA ASN A 75 10.84 -1.81 12.38
C ASN A 75 9.60 -0.91 12.53
N ASP A 76 9.64 0.32 11.98
CA ASP A 76 8.48 1.22 11.95
C ASP A 76 7.53 0.86 10.79
N PRO A 77 6.25 0.52 11.06
CA PRO A 77 5.25 0.21 10.04
C PRO A 77 5.05 1.31 8.99
N GLU A 78 5.11 2.59 9.40
CA GLU A 78 4.88 3.72 8.50
C GLU A 78 6.01 3.90 7.48
N LEU A 79 7.21 3.43 7.82
CA LEU A 79 8.36 3.45 6.90
C LEU A 79 8.27 2.32 5.86
N ASN A 80 7.65 1.18 6.20
CA ASN A 80 7.44 0.06 5.28
C ASN A 80 6.23 0.27 4.38
N LEU A 81 5.10 0.72 4.94
CA LEU A 81 3.87 1.00 4.21
C LEU A 81 3.57 2.49 4.22
N ARG A 82 3.92 3.16 3.14
CA ARG A 82 3.48 4.52 2.89
C ARG A 82 2.09 4.49 2.29
N ALA A 83 1.10 5.02 3.01
CA ALA A 83 -0.30 5.03 2.59
C ALA A 83 -0.90 6.42 2.79
N GLU A 84 -1.34 7.04 1.69
CA GLU A 84 -1.83 8.41 1.66
C GLU A 84 -3.00 8.55 0.70
N TYR A 85 -3.86 9.53 0.92
CA TYR A 85 -4.82 9.97 -0.07
C TYR A 85 -4.13 10.91 -1.06
N SER A 86 -4.18 10.59 -2.34
CA SER A 86 -3.51 11.37 -3.39
C SER A 86 -4.49 11.80 -4.46
N LEU A 87 -4.37 13.05 -4.87
CA LEU A 87 -5.05 13.65 -6.01
C LEU A 87 -4.00 14.05 -7.04
N PHE A 88 -4.12 13.52 -8.24
CA PHE A 88 -3.19 13.78 -9.34
C PHE A 88 -3.79 14.69 -10.40
N ASP A 89 -2.96 15.52 -11.00
CA ASP A 89 -3.27 16.23 -12.22
C ASP A 89 -3.35 15.25 -13.40
N ARG A 90 -4.47 15.26 -14.12
CA ARG A 90 -4.71 14.31 -15.22
C ARG A 90 -3.84 14.53 -16.45
N GLN A 91 -3.29 15.72 -16.62
CA GLN A 91 -2.48 16.06 -17.79
C GLN A 91 -1.00 15.77 -17.55
N THR A 92 -0.53 16.14 -16.36
CA THR A 92 0.89 16.02 -16.01
C THR A 92 1.21 14.76 -15.21
N GLY A 93 0.20 14.07 -14.66
CA GLY A 93 0.37 12.96 -13.75
C GLY A 93 0.97 13.34 -12.38
N ARG A 94 1.21 14.62 -12.14
CA ARG A 94 1.83 15.09 -10.88
C ARG A 94 0.82 15.17 -9.75
N PRO A 95 1.22 14.86 -8.51
CA PRO A 95 0.34 15.02 -7.37
C PRO A 95 0.00 16.50 -7.14
N ILE A 96 -1.28 16.81 -7.01
CA ILE A 96 -1.81 18.13 -6.65
C ILE A 96 -2.01 18.23 -5.15
N CYS A 97 -2.42 17.14 -4.52
CA CYS A 97 -2.70 17.08 -3.09
C CYS A 97 -2.37 15.68 -2.56
N VAL A 98 -1.65 15.63 -1.44
CA VAL A 98 -1.33 14.39 -0.72
C VAL A 98 -1.65 14.59 0.75
N GLY A 99 -2.39 13.65 1.35
CA GLY A 99 -2.82 13.79 2.74
C GLY A 99 -3.18 12.46 3.40
N ASN A 100 -3.26 12.47 4.72
CA ASN A 100 -3.50 11.28 5.55
C ASN A 100 -4.95 11.16 6.08
N GLY A 101 -5.84 12.09 5.71
CA GLY A 101 -7.21 12.15 6.23
C GLY A 101 -7.39 13.18 7.36
N GLU A 102 -6.33 13.74 7.90
CA GLU A 102 -6.34 14.82 8.88
C GLU A 102 -5.69 16.09 8.30
N VAL A 103 -4.52 15.90 7.72
CA VAL A 103 -3.71 16.97 7.13
C VAL A 103 -3.34 16.58 5.73
N CYS A 104 -3.29 17.56 4.84
CA CYS A 104 -2.76 17.40 3.49
C CYS A 104 -1.79 18.52 3.12
N HIS A 105 -0.90 18.19 2.21
CA HIS A 105 -0.09 19.15 1.49
C HIS A 105 -0.71 19.34 0.10
N ARG A 106 -1.02 20.57 -0.24
CA ARG A 106 -1.72 20.91 -1.50
C ARG A 106 -0.92 21.91 -2.30
N MET A 107 -0.81 21.64 -3.59
CA MET A 107 -0.24 22.59 -4.54
C MET A 107 -1.22 23.75 -4.76
N THR A 108 -0.78 24.97 -4.50
CA THR A 108 -1.53 26.22 -4.75
C THR A 108 -0.72 27.11 -5.68
N GLN A 109 -1.27 28.25 -6.07
CA GLN A 109 -0.52 29.26 -6.85
C GLN A 109 0.68 29.85 -6.08
N GLN A 110 0.64 29.76 -4.76
CA GLN A 110 1.69 30.28 -3.85
C GLN A 110 2.72 29.22 -3.47
N GLY A 111 2.51 27.96 -3.92
CA GLY A 111 3.37 26.80 -3.61
C GLY A 111 2.63 25.73 -2.86
N ILE A 112 3.37 24.89 -2.11
CA ILE A 112 2.81 23.79 -1.34
C ILE A 112 2.36 24.31 0.02
N GLU A 113 1.08 24.17 0.31
CA GLU A 113 0.47 24.58 1.57
C GLU A 113 -0.04 23.40 2.38
N LYS A 114 0.14 23.46 3.69
CA LYS A 114 -0.43 22.51 4.64
C LYS A 114 -1.85 22.93 4.97
N GLN A 115 -2.82 22.02 4.74
CA GLN A 115 -4.25 22.26 4.95
C GLN A 115 -4.89 21.06 5.67
N VAL A 116 -6.14 21.24 6.15
CA VAL A 116 -6.93 20.13 6.70
C VAL A 116 -7.35 19.21 5.56
N CYS A 117 -7.19 17.89 5.77
CA CYS A 117 -7.68 16.86 4.85
C CYS A 117 -9.00 16.26 5.39
N PRO A 118 -10.16 16.58 4.79
CA PRO A 118 -11.44 16.08 5.27
C PRO A 118 -11.76 14.66 4.79
N THR A 119 -10.79 13.92 4.26
CA THR A 119 -10.91 12.67 3.50
C THR A 119 -11.53 12.86 2.10
N PRO A 120 -11.35 11.92 1.16
CA PRO A 120 -11.87 12.06 -0.21
C PRO A 120 -13.37 12.26 -0.31
N HIS A 121 -14.15 11.64 0.58
CA HIS A 121 -15.63 11.72 0.55
C HIS A 121 -16.16 13.11 0.91
N LEU A 122 -15.47 13.80 1.80
CA LEU A 122 -15.88 15.12 2.28
C LEU A 122 -15.13 16.26 1.56
N CYS A 123 -14.10 15.93 0.78
CA CYS A 123 -13.27 16.91 0.08
C CYS A 123 -13.95 17.35 -1.24
N PRO A 124 -14.19 18.65 -1.46
CA PRO A 124 -14.77 19.13 -2.73
C PRO A 124 -13.95 18.73 -3.95
N MET A 125 -12.63 18.64 -3.83
CA MET A 125 -11.73 18.22 -4.91
C MET A 125 -11.62 16.69 -5.05
N GLY A 126 -12.04 15.94 -4.02
CA GLY A 126 -11.97 14.47 -4.00
C GLY A 126 -13.16 13.77 -4.64
N GLN A 127 -14.15 14.54 -5.10
CA GLN A 127 -15.39 14.01 -5.68
C GLN A 127 -15.13 13.18 -6.93
N ASN A 128 -16.06 12.28 -7.26
CA ASN A 128 -16.00 11.36 -8.41
C ASN A 128 -14.74 10.45 -8.44
N GLY A 129 -14.20 10.12 -7.28
CA GLY A 129 -13.02 9.26 -7.18
C GLY A 129 -11.74 9.91 -7.69
N ALA A 130 -11.68 11.25 -7.77
CA ALA A 130 -10.48 11.96 -8.19
C ALA A 130 -9.34 11.82 -7.18
N CYS A 131 -9.66 11.81 -5.88
CA CYS A 131 -8.71 11.53 -4.80
C CYS A 131 -8.89 10.08 -4.33
N LYS A 132 -7.81 9.32 -4.34
CA LYS A 132 -7.81 7.89 -3.99
C LYS A 132 -6.75 7.59 -2.93
N PRO A 133 -6.94 6.53 -2.14
CA PRO A 133 -5.85 6.02 -1.31
C PRO A 133 -4.78 5.40 -2.20
N TYR A 134 -3.53 5.69 -1.90
CA TYR A 134 -2.35 5.08 -2.50
C TYR A 134 -1.52 4.44 -1.41
N GLY A 135 -1.21 3.16 -1.57
CA GLY A 135 -0.33 2.39 -0.69
C GLY A 135 0.90 1.90 -1.45
N ARG A 136 2.07 2.10 -0.83
CA ARG A 136 3.35 1.55 -1.29
C ARG A 136 3.98 0.80 -0.14
N LEU A 137 4.09 -0.50 -0.30
CA LEU A 137 4.77 -1.37 0.65
C LEU A 137 6.14 -1.74 0.10
N TYR A 138 7.18 -1.44 0.84
CA TYR A 138 8.56 -1.79 0.53
C TYR A 138 8.93 -3.09 1.27
N VAL A 139 9.41 -4.08 0.54
CA VAL A 139 9.78 -5.39 1.08
C VAL A 139 11.06 -5.90 0.45
N ASN A 140 11.78 -6.74 1.16
CA ASN A 140 12.87 -7.56 0.64
C ASN A 140 12.34 -8.96 0.30
N LEU A 141 12.69 -9.51 -0.89
CA LEU A 141 12.29 -10.86 -1.34
C LEU A 141 13.43 -11.86 -1.29
N ASP A 142 14.67 -11.40 -1.31
CA ASP A 142 15.85 -12.26 -1.31
C ASP A 142 16.67 -12.03 -0.05
N GLU A 143 16.81 -13.08 0.76
CA GLU A 143 17.60 -13.04 1.98
C GLU A 143 19.10 -12.84 1.73
N SER A 144 19.59 -13.08 0.50
CA SER A 144 20.99 -12.88 0.12
C SER A 144 21.30 -11.42 -0.24
N ASP A 145 20.30 -10.62 -0.60
CA ASP A 145 20.44 -9.21 -0.94
C ASP A 145 19.70 -8.34 0.08
N GLU A 146 20.38 -8.04 1.18
CA GLU A 146 19.84 -7.23 2.28
C GLU A 146 19.52 -5.78 1.88
N LEU A 147 20.04 -5.30 0.75
CA LEU A 147 19.85 -3.92 0.28
C LEU A 147 18.82 -3.80 -0.84
N GLY A 148 18.42 -4.91 -1.44
CA GLY A 148 17.48 -4.92 -2.55
C GLY A 148 16.03 -4.93 -2.10
N THR A 149 15.21 -4.02 -2.63
CA THR A 149 13.80 -3.92 -2.29
C THR A 149 12.89 -4.10 -3.49
N PHE A 150 11.68 -4.55 -3.20
CA PHE A 150 10.57 -4.58 -4.15
C PHE A 150 9.43 -3.74 -3.61
N VAL A 151 8.74 -3.04 -4.51
CA VAL A 151 7.61 -2.18 -4.15
C VAL A 151 6.31 -2.83 -4.59
N PHE A 152 5.43 -3.10 -3.64
CA PHE A 152 4.03 -3.42 -3.93
C PHE A 152 3.22 -2.13 -3.88
N ARG A 153 2.55 -1.78 -4.98
CA ARG A 153 1.71 -0.58 -5.10
C ARG A 153 0.25 -0.98 -5.20
N THR A 154 -0.62 -0.26 -4.52
CA THR A 154 -2.06 -0.52 -4.53
C THR A 154 -2.87 0.74 -4.26
N THR A 155 -4.01 0.88 -4.93
CA THR A 155 -5.08 1.83 -4.59
C THR A 155 -6.22 1.14 -3.84
N GLY A 156 -6.14 -0.18 -3.65
CA GLY A 156 -7.15 -0.99 -2.98
C GLY A 156 -7.19 -0.75 -1.48
N PHE A 157 -8.24 -0.08 -1.00
CA PHE A 157 -8.41 0.23 0.42
C PHE A 157 -8.35 -1.01 1.31
N ASN A 158 -8.87 -2.16 0.83
CA ASN A 158 -8.81 -3.41 1.59
C ASN A 158 -7.36 -3.87 1.83
N SER A 159 -6.50 -3.82 0.79
CA SER A 159 -5.09 -4.16 0.93
C SER A 159 -4.39 -3.20 1.88
N ILE A 160 -4.55 -1.89 1.69
CA ILE A 160 -3.91 -0.86 2.52
C ILE A 160 -4.28 -1.06 3.99
N ARG A 161 -5.59 -1.15 4.29
CA ARG A 161 -6.07 -1.34 5.66
C ARG A 161 -5.55 -2.63 6.29
N THR A 162 -5.56 -3.73 5.53
CA THR A 162 -5.11 -5.01 6.05
C THR A 162 -3.62 -5.01 6.33
N LEU A 163 -2.81 -4.50 5.39
CA LEU A 163 -1.36 -4.40 5.55
C LEU A 163 -0.99 -3.50 6.73
N ALA A 164 -1.60 -2.32 6.85
CA ALA A 164 -1.36 -1.42 7.99
C ALA A 164 -1.65 -2.09 9.34
N ALA A 165 -2.81 -2.76 9.45
CA ALA A 165 -3.17 -3.46 10.68
C ALA A 165 -2.21 -4.62 11.00
N ARG A 166 -1.76 -5.37 9.98
CA ARG A 166 -0.82 -6.49 10.18
C ARG A 166 0.57 -6.00 10.59
N LEU A 167 1.07 -4.97 9.95
CA LEU A 167 2.37 -4.38 10.27
C LEU A 167 2.40 -3.89 11.73
N ALA A 168 1.38 -3.14 12.15
CA ALA A 168 1.25 -2.67 13.54
C ALA A 168 1.16 -3.85 14.53
N TYR A 169 0.38 -4.89 14.19
CA TYR A 169 0.27 -6.09 15.03
C TYR A 169 1.62 -6.80 15.19
N TYR A 170 2.33 -7.05 14.09
CA TYR A 170 3.61 -7.76 14.13
C TYR A 170 4.71 -6.94 14.78
N GLN A 171 4.73 -5.63 14.60
CA GLN A 171 5.63 -4.74 15.32
C GLN A 171 5.45 -4.90 16.83
N ALA A 172 4.21 -4.75 17.31
CA ALA A 172 3.91 -4.87 18.74
C ALA A 172 4.23 -6.28 19.28
N ALA A 173 3.88 -7.33 18.53
CA ALA A 173 4.11 -8.72 18.95
C ALA A 173 5.61 -9.07 19.01
N SER A 174 6.42 -8.53 18.08
CA SER A 174 7.87 -8.78 18.02
C SER A 174 8.70 -7.86 18.92
N LYS A 175 8.08 -6.88 19.57
CA LYS A 175 8.77 -5.83 20.35
C LYS A 175 9.79 -5.10 19.48
N ASP A 176 9.28 -4.44 18.44
CA ASP A 176 10.07 -3.64 17.48
C ASP A 176 11.17 -4.43 16.73
N ARG A 177 10.87 -5.69 16.37
CA ARG A 177 11.73 -6.51 15.49
C ARG A 177 11.00 -6.91 14.19
N LEU A 178 10.19 -6.00 13.67
CA LEU A 178 9.39 -6.24 12.47
C LEU A 178 10.27 -6.60 11.27
N SER A 179 11.42 -5.95 11.12
CA SER A 179 12.38 -6.21 10.04
C SER A 179 12.99 -7.62 10.07
N CYS A 180 13.02 -8.24 11.23
CA CYS A 180 13.58 -9.58 11.43
C CYS A 180 12.53 -10.70 11.34
N LEU A 181 11.22 -10.37 11.31
CA LEU A 181 10.18 -11.40 11.24
C LEU A 181 10.13 -12.06 9.86
N PRO A 182 10.04 -13.40 9.80
CA PRO A 182 9.71 -14.11 8.57
C PRO A 182 8.22 -13.88 8.27
N LEU A 183 7.94 -13.14 7.21
CA LEU A 183 6.57 -12.81 6.78
C LEU A 183 6.34 -13.27 5.35
N GLN A 184 5.08 -13.28 4.93
CA GLN A 184 4.72 -13.50 3.53
C GLN A 184 3.53 -12.62 3.13
N LEU A 185 3.57 -12.09 1.92
CA LEU A 185 2.42 -11.51 1.26
C LEU A 185 1.54 -12.64 0.76
N VAL A 186 0.24 -12.56 1.04
CA VAL A 186 -0.74 -13.56 0.62
C VAL A 186 -1.87 -12.87 -0.13
N LEU A 187 -2.15 -13.35 -1.34
CA LEU A 187 -3.30 -12.89 -2.10
C LEU A 187 -4.57 -13.56 -1.58
N ARG A 188 -5.50 -12.76 -1.08
CA ARG A 188 -6.81 -13.19 -0.59
C ARG A 188 -7.90 -12.76 -1.56
N GLY A 189 -8.88 -13.62 -1.76
CA GLY A 189 -10.11 -13.32 -2.49
C GLY A 189 -11.28 -13.18 -1.54
N LYS A 190 -12.12 -12.17 -1.75
CA LYS A 190 -13.44 -12.07 -1.13
C LYS A 190 -14.47 -11.78 -2.19
N SER A 191 -15.66 -12.31 -2.03
CA SER A 191 -16.81 -11.99 -2.87
C SER A 191 -17.92 -11.39 -2.00
N THR A 192 -18.61 -10.39 -2.51
CA THR A 192 -19.74 -9.74 -1.85
C THR A 192 -20.93 -9.70 -2.79
N THR A 193 -22.12 -9.49 -2.26
CA THR A 193 -23.33 -9.27 -3.08
C THR A 193 -23.19 -8.03 -3.95
N GLN A 194 -22.50 -6.99 -3.47
CA GLN A 194 -22.23 -5.76 -4.22
C GLN A 194 -21.27 -5.97 -5.39
N SER A 195 -20.37 -6.95 -5.30
CA SER A 195 -19.47 -7.31 -6.40
C SER A 195 -20.09 -8.33 -7.37
N TYR A 196 -21.42 -8.53 -7.32
CA TYR A 196 -22.11 -9.55 -8.11
C TYR A 196 -21.44 -10.93 -8.01
N ARG A 197 -20.91 -11.27 -6.83
CA ARG A 197 -20.11 -12.46 -6.54
C ARG A 197 -18.79 -12.58 -7.33
N THR A 198 -18.38 -11.55 -8.04
CA THR A 198 -17.04 -11.50 -8.64
C THR A 198 -16.00 -11.41 -7.52
N PRO A 199 -14.95 -12.24 -7.52
CA PRO A 199 -13.92 -12.18 -6.50
C PRO A 199 -13.15 -10.86 -6.59
N ILE A 200 -13.01 -10.19 -5.45
CA ILE A 200 -12.17 -9.01 -5.27
C ILE A 200 -10.91 -9.49 -4.54
N TYR A 201 -9.76 -9.28 -5.15
CA TYR A 201 -8.49 -9.68 -4.57
C TYR A 201 -7.89 -8.54 -3.74
N TYR A 202 -7.30 -8.90 -2.60
CA TYR A 202 -6.55 -7.99 -1.73
C TYR A 202 -5.36 -8.71 -1.11
N VAL A 203 -4.37 -7.95 -0.69
CA VAL A 203 -3.14 -8.48 -0.08
C VAL A 203 -3.25 -8.49 1.44
N ASP A 204 -2.89 -9.61 2.02
CA ASP A 204 -2.71 -9.82 3.45
C ASP A 204 -1.23 -10.08 3.75
N LEU A 205 -0.81 -9.86 4.99
CA LEU A 205 0.53 -10.15 5.49
C LEU A 205 0.43 -11.16 6.63
N THR A 206 1.08 -12.30 6.46
CA THR A 206 0.98 -13.42 7.42
C THR A 206 2.36 -14.00 7.72
N LEU A 207 2.43 -14.83 8.75
CA LEU A 207 3.57 -15.73 8.93
C LEU A 207 3.53 -16.84 7.86
N PRO A 208 4.68 -17.43 7.51
CA PRO A 208 4.73 -18.60 6.65
C PRO A 208 3.90 -19.75 7.23
N GLU A 209 3.40 -20.61 6.35
CA GLU A 209 2.60 -21.76 6.76
C GLU A 209 3.42 -22.70 7.66
N GLY A 210 2.81 -23.15 8.75
CA GLY A 210 3.47 -24.02 9.74
C GLY A 210 4.38 -23.29 10.75
N VAL A 211 4.60 -21.99 10.61
CA VAL A 211 5.40 -21.20 11.57
C VAL A 211 4.49 -20.58 12.62
N SER A 212 4.69 -20.91 13.89
CA SER A 212 3.96 -20.27 14.98
C SER A 212 4.49 -18.84 15.24
N LEU A 213 3.65 -17.97 15.83
CA LEU A 213 4.08 -16.63 16.23
C LEU A 213 5.26 -16.67 17.22
N GLN A 214 5.27 -17.65 18.11
CA GLN A 214 6.35 -17.83 19.10
C GLN A 214 7.68 -18.17 18.42
N ASP A 215 7.66 -19.10 17.46
CA ASP A 215 8.85 -19.49 16.70
C ASP A 215 9.36 -18.33 15.84
N ALA A 216 8.45 -17.61 15.19
CA ALA A 216 8.80 -16.42 14.39
C ALA A 216 9.47 -15.33 15.25
N ILE A 217 8.96 -15.07 16.47
CA ILE A 217 9.56 -14.12 17.39
C ILE A 217 10.93 -14.59 17.86
N GLN A 218 11.10 -15.89 18.09
CA GLN A 218 12.40 -16.45 18.49
C GLN A 218 13.43 -16.29 17.36
N GLN A 219 13.06 -16.64 16.12
CA GLN A 219 13.89 -16.42 14.94
C GLN A 219 14.27 -14.95 14.76
N ALA A 220 13.29 -14.04 14.95
CA ALA A 220 13.53 -12.61 14.85
C ALA A 220 14.54 -12.09 15.90
N LYS A 221 14.50 -12.62 17.14
CA LYS A 221 15.49 -12.27 18.18
C LYS A 221 16.89 -12.72 17.81
N GLU A 222 17.02 -13.92 17.29
CA GLU A 222 18.31 -14.49 16.88
C GLU A 222 18.91 -13.70 15.72
N LEU A 223 18.08 -13.32 14.74
CA LEU A 223 18.51 -12.52 13.60
C LEU A 223 18.91 -11.08 14.03
N ASP A 224 18.12 -10.43 14.86
CA ASP A 224 18.41 -9.10 15.43
C ASP A 224 19.73 -9.10 16.21
N GLN A 225 19.96 -10.15 17.03
CA GLN A 225 21.20 -10.30 17.77
C GLN A 225 22.41 -10.47 16.83
N LYS A 226 22.29 -11.33 15.84
CA LYS A 226 23.34 -11.56 14.84
C LYS A 226 23.66 -10.30 14.03
N ALA A 227 22.65 -9.52 13.66
CA ALA A 227 22.82 -8.24 12.97
C ALA A 227 23.60 -7.24 13.83
N LYS A 228 23.25 -7.12 15.12
CA LYS A 228 23.96 -6.26 16.07
C LYS A 228 25.43 -6.69 16.28
N GLU A 229 25.70 -7.97 16.35
CA GLU A 229 27.05 -8.51 16.46
C GLU A 229 27.89 -8.21 15.21
N SER A 230 27.27 -8.12 14.02
CA SER A 230 27.94 -7.68 12.78
C SER A 230 28.11 -6.15 12.69
N GLY A 231 27.60 -5.38 13.65
CA GLY A 231 27.70 -3.92 13.70
C GLY A 231 26.55 -3.21 12.98
N PHE A 232 25.49 -3.90 12.58
CA PHE A 232 24.32 -3.29 11.96
C PHE A 232 23.41 -2.67 13.03
N ASP A 233 23.02 -1.41 12.82
CA ASP A 233 22.12 -0.66 13.71
C ASP A 233 20.80 -0.32 13.00
N GLN A 234 19.81 -1.19 13.21
CA GLN A 234 18.46 -1.01 12.66
C GLN A 234 17.80 0.28 13.17
N SER A 235 18.04 0.66 14.42
CA SER A 235 17.40 1.83 15.01
C SER A 235 17.92 3.14 14.40
N GLN A 236 19.20 3.16 14.06
CA GLN A 236 19.78 4.28 13.33
C GLN A 236 19.25 4.36 11.90
N LEU A 237 19.09 3.24 11.23
CA LEU A 237 18.48 3.16 9.89
C LEU A 237 17.05 3.71 9.90
N ASP A 238 16.22 3.26 10.85
CA ASP A 238 14.85 3.71 11.03
C ASP A 238 14.77 5.22 11.32
N ALA A 239 15.66 5.72 12.17
CA ALA A 239 15.72 7.15 12.51
C ALA A 239 16.05 8.03 11.30
N VAL A 240 17.04 7.62 10.49
CA VAL A 240 17.42 8.34 9.27
C VAL A 240 16.31 8.29 8.22
N ALA A 241 15.68 7.12 8.03
CA ALA A 241 14.55 6.97 7.12
C ALA A 241 13.35 7.84 7.54
N LYS A 242 13.06 7.93 8.84
CA LYS A 242 11.99 8.76 9.37
C LYS A 242 12.22 10.26 9.13
N LEU A 243 13.44 10.74 9.25
CA LEU A 243 13.79 12.13 8.91
C LEU A 243 13.57 12.40 7.41
N GLY A 244 13.96 11.47 6.54
CA GLY A 244 13.69 11.55 5.11
C GLY A 244 12.20 11.59 4.80
N TYR A 245 11.42 10.67 5.39
CA TYR A 245 9.98 10.57 5.20
C TYR A 245 9.22 11.86 5.58
N GLN A 246 9.58 12.48 6.70
CA GLN A 246 8.96 13.74 7.16
C GLN A 246 9.26 14.93 6.26
N ALA A 247 10.36 14.89 5.52
CA ALA A 247 10.79 15.97 4.64
C ALA A 247 10.14 15.94 3.26
N VAL A 248 9.54 14.82 2.86
CA VAL A 248 8.95 14.63 1.52
C VAL A 248 7.45 14.86 1.56
N CYS A 249 6.99 15.91 0.87
CA CYS A 249 5.56 16.18 0.69
C CYS A 249 4.98 15.54 -0.58
N PHE A 250 5.79 15.47 -1.65
CA PHE A 250 5.39 14.91 -2.95
C PHE A 250 6.49 14.02 -3.49
N ASP A 251 6.13 12.80 -3.84
CA ASP A 251 7.00 11.88 -4.55
C ASP A 251 6.72 12.00 -6.05
N LEU A 252 7.71 12.45 -6.80
CA LEU A 252 7.57 12.71 -8.23
C LEU A 252 7.59 11.43 -9.10
N GLU A 253 8.02 10.30 -8.54
CA GLU A 253 8.05 9.02 -9.28
C GLU A 253 6.65 8.47 -9.58
N GLU A 254 5.58 9.08 -9.03
CA GLU A 254 4.20 8.64 -9.23
C GLU A 254 3.57 9.10 -10.55
N ALA A 255 4.17 10.09 -11.18
CA ALA A 255 3.58 10.73 -12.36
C ALA A 255 3.52 9.82 -13.60
N GLU A 256 4.30 8.74 -13.64
CA GLU A 256 4.52 7.99 -14.87
C GLU A 256 3.84 6.62 -14.91
N GLU A 257 3.11 6.21 -13.85
CA GLU A 257 2.59 4.84 -13.78
C GLU A 257 1.14 4.77 -13.34
N GLU A 258 0.29 4.28 -14.24
CA GLU A 258 -1.03 3.77 -13.86
C GLU A 258 -0.85 2.60 -12.87
N VAL A 259 -1.28 2.80 -11.64
CA VAL A 259 -1.41 1.71 -10.68
C VAL A 259 -2.47 0.76 -11.20
N ILE A 260 -2.04 -0.40 -11.71
CA ILE A 260 -2.95 -1.47 -12.10
C ILE A 260 -3.43 -2.12 -10.81
N ASP A 261 -4.40 -1.49 -10.19
CA ASP A 261 -5.16 -2.10 -9.12
C ASP A 261 -6.50 -2.60 -9.70
N GLY A 262 -6.72 -3.90 -9.57
CA GLY A 262 -7.95 -4.53 -9.99
C GLY A 262 -9.20 -4.13 -9.20
N SER A 263 -9.19 -3.06 -8.43
CA SER A 263 -10.33 -2.58 -7.66
C SER A 263 -11.12 -1.51 -8.44
N GLU A 264 -11.99 -1.95 -9.34
CA GLU A 264 -13.11 -1.11 -9.83
C GLU A 264 -14.18 -0.87 -8.74
N ASP A 265 -13.83 -0.85 -7.47
CA ASP A 265 -14.80 -0.67 -6.38
C ASP A 265 -15.07 0.80 -6.02
N ALA A 266 -14.82 1.73 -6.91
CA ALA A 266 -15.36 3.07 -6.82
C ALA A 266 -16.64 3.20 -7.67
N GLN A 267 -17.65 2.34 -7.46
CA GLN A 267 -19.01 2.77 -7.79
C GLN A 267 -19.41 3.82 -6.75
N PRO A 268 -19.88 5.01 -7.19
CA PRO A 268 -20.42 5.98 -6.26
C PRO A 268 -21.59 5.30 -5.51
N LEU A 269 -21.53 5.34 -4.19
CA LEU A 269 -22.69 5.10 -3.35
C LEU A 269 -23.80 5.96 -3.96
N LYS A 270 -24.83 5.32 -4.53
CA LYS A 270 -26.04 5.99 -4.95
C LYS A 270 -26.47 6.80 -3.74
N GLU A 271 -26.52 8.11 -3.89
CA GLU A 271 -27.12 9.05 -2.96
C GLU A 271 -28.47 8.49 -2.52
N GLN A 272 -28.54 7.90 -1.34
CA GLN A 272 -29.74 8.01 -0.56
C GLN A 272 -29.81 9.47 -0.17
N LYS A 273 -30.59 10.24 -0.91
CA LYS A 273 -31.09 11.54 -0.49
C LYS A 273 -31.82 11.30 0.83
N MET A 274 -31.11 11.47 1.91
CA MET A 274 -31.72 11.65 3.21
C MET A 274 -32.37 13.03 3.16
N ASP A 275 -33.68 13.03 3.08
CA ASP A 275 -34.49 14.24 3.01
C ASP A 275 -34.28 15.01 4.31
N VAL A 276 -33.62 16.18 4.20
CA VAL A 276 -33.33 17.05 5.36
C VAL A 276 -34.62 17.53 6.05
N MET A 277 -35.79 17.31 5.42
CA MET A 277 -37.09 17.62 6.01
C MET A 277 -37.53 16.63 7.11
N GLU A 278 -37.11 15.37 7.09
CA GLU A 278 -37.47 14.41 8.15
C GLU A 278 -36.73 14.65 9.48
N LEU A 279 -35.52 15.21 9.43
CA LEU A 279 -34.76 15.54 10.64
C LEU A 279 -35.32 16.75 11.41
N GLN A 280 -36.05 17.66 10.73
CA GLN A 280 -36.65 18.80 11.38
C GLN A 280 -37.99 18.45 12.05
N HIS A 281 -38.68 17.39 11.63
CA HIS A 281 -39.91 16.92 12.28
C HIS A 281 -39.65 16.08 13.53
N GLY A 282 -38.56 15.32 13.57
CA GLY A 282 -38.17 14.52 14.75
C GLY A 282 -37.73 15.35 15.96
N LEU A 283 -37.18 16.53 15.74
CA LEU A 283 -36.73 17.42 16.82
C LEU A 283 -37.84 18.26 17.43
N LYS A 284 -38.97 18.44 16.73
CA LYS A 284 -40.15 19.18 17.28
C LYS A 284 -41.08 18.33 18.12
N SER A 285 -41.05 17.01 17.98
CA SER A 285 -41.91 16.11 18.79
C SER A 285 -41.30 15.73 20.15
N SER A 286 -39.99 15.94 20.35
CA SER A 286 -39.30 15.61 21.62
C SER A 286 -39.34 16.74 22.66
N VAL A 287 -39.80 17.95 22.30
CA VAL A 287 -39.82 19.11 23.18
C VAL A 287 -41.19 19.34 23.80
N GLN A 288 -42.25 18.61 23.37
CA GLN A 288 -43.61 18.76 23.89
C GLN A 288 -44.06 17.69 24.91
N SER A 289 -43.18 16.82 25.38
CA SER A 289 -43.48 15.78 26.39
C SER A 289 -42.81 15.99 27.74
N VAL A 290 -42.34 17.20 28.05
CA VAL A 290 -41.87 17.55 29.41
C VAL A 290 -42.45 18.92 29.74
N SER A 291 -43.71 18.90 30.12
CA SER A 291 -44.41 19.97 30.90
C SER A 291 -45.39 19.31 31.82
#